data_e4473c9f3c1870b8bc79b38cd6a249d8
#
_entry.id   e4473c9f3c1870b8bc79b38cd6a249d8
#
_cell.length_a   1.000
_cell.length_b   1.000
_cell.length_c   1.000
_cell.angle_alpha   90.00
_cell.angle_beta   90.00
_cell.angle_gamma   90.00
#
_symmetry.space_group_name_H-M   'P 1'
#
loop_
_entity.id
_entity.type
_entity.pdbx_description
1 polymer ?
#
loop_
_entity_poly.entity_id
_entity_poly.type
_entity_poly.pdbx_seq_one_letter_code
_entity_poly.pdbx_strand_id
1 'polypeptide(L)'
;MNITIIGGGYVGLVTGACLSTLNHNVTIVEIFPEKVVAINSAIPPIYEEGLEDILKAYVGKNLIASTTYESVQTADTVFIAVGTPPNADGSANLTYIRQAAENIADELAKAHTEYPVVVVKSTVPPGTTRDVVCKTIREMLPDLKFGCCMNPEFLREGRAVFDFMNPDRIVIGTADARTADVMHSLYAGIEAPILDVEPTAAEMIKYTSNALLAAKISFANEIGNLCKKIGVDVYEVMKGVGMDSRVSPKFLNAGAGFGGSCFPKDVAALADIIRKEDLEPIFLDAILKVNNQQPLRMIALLEEKIGSLSRKRIAVLGLAFKDNTDDIRESRSIPVIEILLAYGAKPICYDPMASDAMQKLLPAAEYVSSAAEALTDADGCLVMTEWPEFSKLDDEFNLMKTRAIIDGRRILSIPDAEGICW
;
A
#
# COMPACT_ATOMS: atom_id res chain seq x y z
N MET A 1 -6.97 -3.17 -27.66
CA MET A 1 -5.57 -3.57 -27.64
C MET A 1 -5.43 -4.93 -26.97
N ASN A 2 -4.39 -5.69 -27.32
CA ASN A 2 -3.98 -6.87 -26.57
C ASN A 2 -2.96 -6.46 -25.51
N ILE A 3 -3.24 -6.75 -24.26
CA ILE A 3 -2.43 -6.32 -23.12
C ILE A 3 -1.99 -7.55 -22.34
N THR A 4 -0.70 -7.64 -22.05
CA THR A 4 -0.17 -8.62 -21.12
C THR A 4 0.33 -7.92 -19.85
N ILE A 5 -0.06 -8.43 -18.67
CA ILE A 5 0.37 -7.88 -17.38
C ILE A 5 1.18 -8.94 -16.65
N ILE A 6 2.45 -8.66 -16.40
CA ILE A 6 3.35 -9.54 -15.67
C ILE A 6 3.25 -9.23 -14.17
N GLY A 7 2.70 -10.18 -13.43
CA GLY A 7 2.39 -10.09 -12.01
C GLY A 7 0.89 -9.95 -11.73
N GLY A 8 0.28 -10.99 -11.14
CA GLY A 8 -1.13 -11.02 -10.70
C GLY A 8 -1.31 -10.61 -9.24
N GLY A 9 -0.39 -9.79 -8.71
CA GLY A 9 -0.53 -9.16 -7.39
C GLY A 9 -1.55 -8.02 -7.42
N TYR A 10 -1.62 -7.26 -6.31
CA TYR A 10 -2.61 -6.20 -6.12
C TYR A 10 -2.69 -5.23 -7.31
N VAL A 11 -1.55 -4.62 -7.68
CA VAL A 11 -1.49 -3.62 -8.75
C VAL A 11 -1.82 -4.23 -10.12
N GLY A 12 -1.23 -5.40 -10.43
CA GLY A 12 -1.42 -6.01 -11.74
C GLY A 12 -2.83 -6.54 -11.96
N LEU A 13 -3.42 -7.19 -10.95
CA LEU A 13 -4.77 -7.72 -11.04
C LEU A 13 -5.81 -6.60 -11.19
N VAL A 14 -5.74 -5.55 -10.36
CA VAL A 14 -6.66 -4.41 -10.47
C VAL A 14 -6.48 -3.68 -11.80
N THR A 15 -5.22 -3.44 -12.22
CA THR A 15 -4.94 -2.82 -13.52
C THR A 15 -5.55 -3.63 -14.67
N GLY A 16 -5.34 -4.96 -14.67
CA GLY A 16 -5.85 -5.84 -15.71
C GLY A 16 -7.38 -5.92 -15.73
N ALA A 17 -7.98 -6.06 -14.57
CA ALA A 17 -9.43 -6.07 -14.43
C ALA A 17 -10.06 -4.76 -14.95
N CYS A 18 -9.53 -3.60 -14.53
CA CYS A 18 -10.04 -2.31 -14.98
C CYS A 18 -9.81 -2.06 -16.48
N LEU A 19 -8.63 -2.43 -17.04
CA LEU A 19 -8.38 -2.30 -18.47
C LEU A 19 -9.31 -3.21 -19.32
N SER A 20 -9.73 -4.36 -18.78
CA SER A 20 -10.71 -5.20 -19.48
C SER A 20 -12.08 -4.52 -19.60
N THR A 21 -12.46 -3.64 -18.66
CA THR A 21 -13.70 -2.86 -18.75
C THR A 21 -13.67 -1.80 -19.86
N LEU A 22 -12.47 -1.41 -20.29
CA LEU A 22 -12.24 -0.47 -21.42
C LEU A 22 -12.15 -1.18 -22.79
N ASN A 23 -12.66 -2.42 -22.89
CA ASN A 23 -12.65 -3.23 -24.12
C ASN A 23 -11.24 -3.62 -24.62
N HIS A 24 -10.27 -3.73 -23.73
CA HIS A 24 -8.98 -4.35 -24.04
C HIS A 24 -9.03 -5.86 -23.80
N ASN A 25 -8.27 -6.63 -24.57
CA ASN A 25 -8.03 -8.05 -24.30
C ASN A 25 -6.84 -8.14 -23.36
N VAL A 26 -7.04 -8.66 -22.16
CA VAL A 26 -6.05 -8.66 -21.09
C VAL A 26 -5.68 -10.09 -20.69
N THR A 27 -4.38 -10.38 -20.68
CA THR A 27 -3.81 -11.59 -20.10
C THR A 27 -2.97 -11.21 -18.88
N ILE A 28 -3.30 -11.75 -17.70
CA ILE A 28 -2.50 -11.60 -16.48
C ILE A 28 -1.58 -12.82 -16.34
N VAL A 29 -0.29 -12.59 -16.32
CA VAL A 29 0.72 -13.63 -16.09
C VAL A 29 1.05 -13.66 -14.59
N GLU A 30 0.75 -14.79 -13.94
CA GLU A 30 0.99 -15.01 -12.52
C GLU A 30 1.71 -16.35 -12.31
N ILE A 31 2.77 -16.34 -11.51
CA ILE A 31 3.61 -17.53 -11.29
C ILE A 31 2.97 -18.58 -10.36
N PHE A 32 2.00 -18.19 -9.55
CA PHE A 32 1.31 -19.08 -8.62
C PHE A 32 0.07 -19.70 -9.30
N PRO A 33 0.08 -21.02 -9.62
CA PRO A 33 -1.02 -21.66 -10.34
C PRO A 33 -2.38 -21.53 -9.63
N GLU A 34 -2.38 -21.56 -8.30
CA GLU A 34 -3.58 -21.42 -7.49
C GLU A 34 -4.26 -20.06 -7.69
N LYS A 35 -3.48 -18.98 -7.85
CA LYS A 35 -4.02 -17.65 -8.15
C LYS A 35 -4.57 -17.57 -9.56
N VAL A 36 -3.88 -18.20 -10.53
CA VAL A 36 -4.37 -18.29 -11.91
C VAL A 36 -5.71 -19.00 -11.97
N VAL A 37 -5.85 -20.13 -11.25
CA VAL A 37 -7.12 -20.86 -11.15
C VAL A 37 -8.21 -19.99 -10.51
N ALA A 38 -7.91 -19.30 -9.42
CA ALA A 38 -8.86 -18.40 -8.75
C ALA A 38 -9.34 -17.29 -9.69
N ILE A 39 -8.42 -16.55 -10.34
CA ILE A 39 -8.77 -15.48 -11.29
C ILE A 39 -9.64 -16.02 -12.42
N ASN A 40 -9.25 -17.14 -13.06
CA ASN A 40 -10.00 -17.74 -14.16
C ASN A 40 -11.35 -18.32 -13.72
N SER A 41 -11.55 -18.53 -12.42
CA SER A 41 -12.83 -18.91 -11.82
C SER A 41 -13.66 -17.69 -11.36
N ALA A 42 -13.20 -16.47 -11.70
CA ALA A 42 -13.78 -15.19 -11.25
C ALA A 42 -13.80 -15.02 -9.72
N ILE A 43 -12.82 -15.63 -9.03
CA ILE A 43 -12.63 -15.49 -7.58
C ILE A 43 -11.42 -14.60 -7.36
N PRO A 44 -11.56 -13.41 -6.75
CA PRO A 44 -10.43 -12.53 -6.50
C PRO A 44 -9.51 -13.14 -5.41
N PRO A 45 -8.19 -13.29 -5.68
CA PRO A 45 -7.24 -13.76 -4.67
C PRO A 45 -6.82 -12.68 -3.67
N ILE A 46 -7.39 -11.50 -3.75
CA ILE A 46 -7.20 -10.35 -2.86
C ILE A 46 -8.54 -9.72 -2.56
N TYR A 47 -8.68 -9.08 -1.41
CA TYR A 47 -9.86 -8.26 -1.12
C TYR A 47 -9.74 -6.89 -1.78
N GLU A 48 -10.75 -6.53 -2.61
CA GLU A 48 -10.86 -5.20 -3.22
C GLU A 48 -12.31 -4.96 -3.64
N GLU A 49 -12.86 -3.81 -3.22
CA GLU A 49 -14.26 -3.45 -3.55
C GLU A 49 -14.46 -3.33 -5.06
N GLY A 50 -15.48 -4.01 -5.60
CA GLY A 50 -15.82 -4.00 -7.02
C GLY A 50 -14.99 -4.93 -7.91
N LEU A 51 -13.90 -5.52 -7.42
CA LEU A 51 -13.05 -6.40 -8.22
C LEU A 51 -13.76 -7.70 -8.60
N GLU A 52 -14.49 -8.32 -7.69
CA GLU A 52 -15.23 -9.57 -7.95
C GLU A 52 -16.26 -9.41 -9.06
N ASP A 53 -16.98 -8.29 -9.09
CA ASP A 53 -17.98 -8.00 -10.11
C ASP A 53 -17.33 -7.86 -11.51
N ILE A 54 -16.17 -7.23 -11.59
CA ILE A 54 -15.41 -7.12 -12.83
C ILE A 54 -14.93 -8.51 -13.28
N LEU A 55 -14.35 -9.31 -12.39
CA LEU A 55 -13.92 -10.66 -12.73
C LEU A 55 -15.10 -11.50 -13.26
N LYS A 56 -16.24 -11.51 -12.58
CA LYS A 56 -17.47 -12.21 -13.03
C LYS A 56 -17.95 -11.74 -14.41
N ALA A 57 -17.80 -10.46 -14.72
CA ALA A 57 -18.27 -9.90 -15.96
C ALA A 57 -17.34 -10.17 -17.17
N TYR A 58 -16.02 -10.23 -16.95
CA TYR A 58 -15.02 -10.15 -18.03
C TYR A 58 -14.14 -11.40 -18.15
N VAL A 59 -13.96 -12.22 -17.11
CA VAL A 59 -13.21 -13.48 -17.20
C VAL A 59 -13.85 -14.42 -18.22
N GLY A 60 -13.01 -15.02 -19.09
CA GLY A 60 -13.44 -15.88 -20.18
C GLY A 60 -13.99 -15.13 -21.40
N LYS A 61 -14.06 -13.79 -21.37
CA LYS A 61 -14.39 -12.94 -22.52
C LYS A 61 -13.14 -12.26 -23.04
N ASN A 62 -12.66 -11.25 -22.35
CA ASN A 62 -11.48 -10.45 -22.70
C ASN A 62 -10.50 -10.28 -21.51
N LEU A 63 -10.68 -11.06 -20.44
CA LEU A 63 -9.77 -11.16 -19.31
C LEU A 63 -9.49 -12.63 -19.03
N ILE A 64 -8.21 -13.00 -19.00
CA ILE A 64 -7.73 -14.34 -18.62
C ILE A 64 -6.47 -14.23 -17.77
N ALA A 65 -6.16 -15.27 -17.01
CA ALA A 65 -4.88 -15.43 -16.34
C ALA A 65 -4.12 -16.65 -16.87
N SER A 66 -2.80 -16.59 -16.88
CA SER A 66 -1.90 -17.65 -17.36
C SER A 66 -0.66 -17.76 -16.47
N THR A 67 -0.02 -18.93 -16.46
CA THR A 67 1.30 -19.11 -15.86
C THR A 67 2.44 -18.90 -16.87
N THR A 68 2.15 -18.73 -18.17
CA THR A 68 3.15 -18.61 -19.22
C THR A 68 3.18 -17.18 -19.80
N TYR A 69 4.32 -16.80 -20.35
CA TYR A 69 4.55 -15.49 -20.96
C TYR A 69 4.15 -15.44 -22.46
N GLU A 70 3.57 -16.50 -23.01
CA GLU A 70 3.25 -16.61 -24.47
C GLU A 70 2.40 -15.46 -24.98
N SER A 71 1.51 -14.88 -24.16
CA SER A 71 0.68 -13.73 -24.53
C SER A 71 1.48 -12.48 -24.93
N VAL A 72 2.75 -12.38 -24.49
CA VAL A 72 3.65 -11.29 -24.85
C VAL A 72 3.91 -11.24 -26.37
N GLN A 73 3.90 -12.41 -27.06
CA GLN A 73 4.16 -12.49 -28.51
C GLN A 73 3.16 -11.72 -29.36
N THR A 74 1.94 -11.51 -28.86
CA THR A 74 0.86 -10.82 -29.57
C THR A 74 0.38 -9.55 -28.87
N ALA A 75 1.04 -9.15 -27.78
CA ALA A 75 0.66 -7.98 -27.00
C ALA A 75 1.06 -6.67 -27.72
N ASP A 76 0.14 -5.71 -27.75
CA ASP A 76 0.44 -4.33 -28.11
C ASP A 76 1.17 -3.63 -26.96
N THR A 77 0.82 -4.00 -25.72
CA THR A 77 1.38 -3.40 -24.50
C THR A 77 1.64 -4.48 -23.46
N VAL A 78 2.83 -4.48 -22.86
CA VAL A 78 3.23 -5.41 -21.80
C VAL A 78 3.56 -4.63 -20.52
N PHE A 79 2.77 -4.84 -19.48
CA PHE A 79 2.99 -4.21 -18.18
C PHE A 79 3.84 -5.08 -17.26
N ILE A 80 4.79 -4.48 -16.58
CA ILE A 80 5.54 -5.08 -15.48
C ILE A 80 4.93 -4.55 -14.17
N ALA A 81 4.21 -5.42 -13.45
CA ALA A 81 3.52 -5.13 -12.19
C ALA A 81 3.97 -6.09 -11.08
N VAL A 82 5.25 -6.42 -11.06
CA VAL A 82 5.85 -7.33 -10.06
C VAL A 82 6.28 -6.59 -8.80
N GLY A 83 6.42 -7.31 -7.70
CA GLY A 83 6.84 -6.74 -6.42
C GLY A 83 8.28 -6.22 -6.43
N THR A 84 8.52 -5.16 -5.65
CA THR A 84 9.85 -4.58 -5.38
C THR A 84 10.07 -4.55 -3.86
N PRO A 85 10.30 -5.72 -3.21
CA PRO A 85 10.49 -5.77 -1.77
C PRO A 85 11.75 -5.02 -1.36
N PRO A 86 11.85 -4.52 -0.10
CA PRO A 86 13.06 -3.88 0.38
C PRO A 86 14.18 -4.91 0.60
N ASN A 87 15.41 -4.53 0.33
CA ASN A 87 16.61 -5.19 0.82
C ASN A 87 16.85 -4.82 2.30
N ALA A 88 17.78 -5.51 2.96
CA ALA A 88 18.12 -5.26 4.36
C ALA A 88 18.65 -3.83 4.63
N ASP A 89 19.19 -3.16 3.63
CA ASP A 89 19.67 -1.77 3.69
C ASP A 89 18.57 -0.74 3.38
N GLY A 90 17.33 -1.19 3.13
CA GLY A 90 16.20 -0.34 2.75
C GLY A 90 16.09 -0.03 1.26
N SER A 91 17.09 -0.41 0.44
CA SER A 91 17.01 -0.24 -1.01
C SER A 91 15.94 -1.15 -1.64
N ALA A 92 15.46 -0.78 -2.83
CA ALA A 92 14.50 -1.60 -3.58
C ALA A 92 15.21 -2.81 -4.24
N ASN A 93 14.68 -4.01 -4.05
CA ASN A 93 15.14 -5.20 -4.72
C ASN A 93 14.54 -5.30 -6.13
N LEU A 94 15.39 -5.23 -7.15
CA LEU A 94 14.99 -5.25 -8.56
C LEU A 94 15.09 -6.62 -9.22
N THR A 95 15.31 -7.70 -8.47
CA THR A 95 15.45 -9.06 -9.02
C THR A 95 14.27 -9.46 -9.87
N TYR A 96 13.04 -9.26 -9.38
CA TYR A 96 11.83 -9.59 -10.14
C TYR A 96 11.63 -8.70 -11.37
N ILE A 97 12.04 -7.44 -11.32
CA ILE A 97 11.99 -6.52 -12.48
C ILE A 97 12.92 -7.00 -13.59
N ARG A 98 14.17 -7.38 -13.25
CA ARG A 98 15.14 -7.91 -14.22
C ARG A 98 14.65 -9.21 -14.85
N GLN A 99 14.20 -10.14 -14.03
CA GLN A 99 13.66 -11.42 -14.51
C GLN A 99 12.44 -11.23 -15.42
N ALA A 100 11.55 -10.30 -15.08
CA ALA A 100 10.41 -9.97 -15.93
C ALA A 100 10.88 -9.40 -17.27
N ALA A 101 11.87 -8.50 -17.27
CA ALA A 101 12.42 -7.91 -18.51
C ALA A 101 13.08 -8.97 -19.41
N GLU A 102 13.83 -9.91 -18.83
CA GLU A 102 14.46 -11.04 -19.54
C GLU A 102 13.40 -11.96 -20.15
N ASN A 103 12.42 -12.41 -19.36
CA ASN A 103 11.33 -13.27 -19.86
C ASN A 103 10.48 -12.57 -20.94
N ILE A 104 10.24 -11.28 -20.82
CA ILE A 104 9.58 -10.47 -21.86
C ILE A 104 10.41 -10.46 -23.14
N ALA A 105 11.73 -10.26 -23.04
CA ALA A 105 12.61 -10.24 -24.21
C ALA A 105 12.61 -11.60 -24.92
N ASP A 106 12.66 -12.74 -24.19
CA ASP A 106 12.58 -14.07 -24.77
C ASP A 106 11.30 -14.30 -25.60
N GLU A 107 10.17 -13.76 -25.15
CA GLU A 107 8.92 -13.88 -25.88
C GLU A 107 8.79 -12.84 -27.01
N LEU A 108 9.32 -11.64 -26.83
CA LEU A 108 9.37 -10.62 -27.88
C LEU A 108 10.26 -11.05 -29.07
N ALA A 109 11.26 -11.90 -28.86
CA ALA A 109 12.04 -12.52 -29.92
C ALA A 109 11.19 -13.35 -30.88
N LYS A 110 10.03 -13.82 -30.46
CA LYS A 110 9.06 -14.63 -31.23
C LYS A 110 7.84 -13.79 -31.64
N ALA A 111 7.85 -12.49 -31.31
CA ALA A 111 6.68 -11.64 -31.45
C ALA A 111 6.34 -11.34 -32.93
N HIS A 112 5.04 -11.12 -33.15
CA HIS A 112 4.48 -10.71 -34.41
C HIS A 112 4.03 -9.23 -34.43
N THR A 113 4.12 -8.56 -33.28
CA THR A 113 3.76 -7.14 -33.12
C THR A 113 4.89 -6.26 -33.62
N GLU A 114 4.58 -5.31 -34.49
CA GLU A 114 5.59 -4.43 -35.12
C GLU A 114 6.26 -3.48 -34.11
N TYR A 115 5.51 -3.02 -33.12
CA TYR A 115 5.98 -2.05 -32.11
C TYR A 115 5.32 -2.29 -30.75
N PRO A 116 5.74 -3.32 -30.02
CA PRO A 116 5.25 -3.56 -28.66
C PRO A 116 5.71 -2.45 -27.71
N VAL A 117 4.87 -2.08 -26.75
CA VAL A 117 5.22 -1.11 -25.69
C VAL A 117 5.40 -1.84 -24.36
N VAL A 118 6.59 -1.74 -23.78
CA VAL A 118 6.87 -2.30 -22.45
C VAL A 118 6.73 -1.20 -21.40
N VAL A 119 5.85 -1.43 -20.44
CA VAL A 119 5.44 -0.45 -19.41
C VAL A 119 5.84 -0.95 -18.02
N VAL A 120 6.63 -0.17 -17.32
CA VAL A 120 6.89 -0.41 -15.89
C VAL A 120 5.78 0.24 -15.07
N LYS A 121 4.99 -0.59 -14.37
CA LYS A 121 3.93 -0.16 -13.46
C LYS A 121 4.37 -0.23 -12.00
N SER A 122 5.28 -1.14 -11.69
CA SER A 122 5.88 -1.30 -10.36
C SER A 122 6.56 -0.02 -9.90
N THR A 123 6.50 0.25 -8.59
CA THR A 123 7.28 1.33 -8.00
C THR A 123 8.76 0.95 -7.97
N VAL A 124 9.57 1.67 -8.73
CA VAL A 124 11.00 1.39 -8.94
C VAL A 124 11.85 2.65 -8.75
N PRO A 125 13.13 2.53 -8.33
CA PRO A 125 14.05 3.65 -8.25
C PRO A 125 14.20 4.40 -9.56
N PRO A 126 14.49 5.72 -9.52
CA PRO A 126 14.72 6.54 -10.70
C PRO A 126 15.80 5.96 -11.61
N GLY A 127 15.52 5.93 -12.91
CA GLY A 127 16.38 5.33 -13.94
C GLY A 127 16.11 3.85 -14.21
N THR A 128 15.37 3.12 -13.38
CA THR A 128 15.15 1.68 -13.54
C THR A 128 14.49 1.32 -14.87
N THR A 129 13.48 2.07 -15.29
CA THR A 129 12.81 1.82 -16.58
C THR A 129 13.80 1.88 -17.73
N ARG A 130 14.64 2.91 -17.78
CA ARG A 130 15.61 3.13 -18.86
C ARG A 130 16.80 2.18 -18.75
N ASP A 131 17.44 2.13 -17.58
CA ASP A 131 18.79 1.56 -17.40
C ASP A 131 18.77 0.08 -17.00
N VAL A 132 17.60 -0.43 -16.58
CA VAL A 132 17.40 -1.84 -16.28
C VAL A 132 16.48 -2.47 -17.31
N VAL A 133 15.19 -2.10 -17.38
CA VAL A 133 14.21 -2.80 -18.21
C VAL A 133 14.50 -2.61 -19.69
N CYS A 134 14.53 -1.36 -20.18
CA CYS A 134 14.74 -1.09 -21.60
C CYS A 134 16.12 -1.50 -22.09
N LYS A 135 17.12 -1.34 -21.23
CA LYS A 135 18.50 -1.75 -21.53
C LYS A 135 18.58 -3.27 -21.69
N THR A 136 18.03 -4.06 -20.76
CA THR A 136 18.00 -5.53 -20.84
C THR A 136 17.37 -6.00 -22.16
N ILE A 137 16.20 -5.45 -22.51
CA ILE A 137 15.50 -5.85 -23.75
C ILE A 137 16.33 -5.48 -25.00
N ARG A 138 16.94 -4.28 -25.03
CA ARG A 138 17.78 -3.84 -26.17
C ARG A 138 19.06 -4.67 -26.32
N GLU A 139 19.67 -5.10 -25.21
CA GLU A 139 20.86 -5.94 -25.23
C GLU A 139 20.55 -7.35 -25.75
N MET A 140 19.37 -7.90 -25.41
CA MET A 140 18.92 -9.22 -25.88
C MET A 140 18.39 -9.16 -27.32
N LEU A 141 17.76 -8.06 -27.71
CA LEU A 141 17.07 -7.89 -29.00
C LEU A 141 17.46 -6.54 -29.65
N PRO A 142 18.70 -6.40 -30.16
CA PRO A 142 19.22 -5.11 -30.65
C PRO A 142 18.47 -4.57 -31.87
N ASP A 143 17.84 -5.42 -32.66
CA ASP A 143 17.11 -5.03 -33.89
C ASP A 143 15.61 -4.77 -33.64
N LEU A 144 15.10 -5.11 -32.43
CA LEU A 144 13.69 -4.92 -32.12
C LEU A 144 13.37 -3.42 -31.91
N LYS A 145 12.35 -2.94 -32.62
CA LYS A 145 11.77 -1.62 -32.40
C LYS A 145 10.64 -1.78 -31.36
N PHE A 146 10.79 -1.18 -30.20
CA PHE A 146 9.78 -1.21 -29.14
C PHE A 146 9.73 0.10 -28.36
N GLY A 147 8.56 0.40 -27.79
CA GLY A 147 8.37 1.50 -26.88
C GLY A 147 8.71 1.13 -25.44
N CYS A 148 9.14 2.11 -24.65
CA CYS A 148 9.45 1.94 -23.24
C CYS A 148 8.81 3.06 -22.44
N CYS A 149 8.06 2.70 -21.38
CA CYS A 149 7.29 3.65 -20.59
C CYS A 149 7.34 3.32 -19.11
N MET A 150 7.42 4.35 -18.27
CA MET A 150 7.07 4.29 -16.86
C MET A 150 5.65 4.82 -16.68
N ASN A 151 4.77 4.02 -16.12
CA ASN A 151 3.39 4.41 -15.81
C ASN A 151 3.06 4.07 -14.35
N PRO A 152 3.44 4.91 -13.40
CA PRO A 152 3.23 4.64 -12.00
C PRO A 152 1.74 4.55 -11.65
N GLU A 153 1.42 3.79 -10.61
CA GLU A 153 0.08 3.71 -10.03
C GLU A 153 -0.05 4.64 -8.81
N PHE A 154 -1.29 5.03 -8.48
CA PHE A 154 -1.64 5.82 -7.30
C PHE A 154 -2.86 5.23 -6.60
N LEU A 155 -2.94 3.89 -6.61
CA LEU A 155 -4.06 3.11 -6.08
C LEU A 155 -3.99 3.03 -4.56
N ARG A 156 -5.15 3.00 -3.91
CA ARG A 156 -5.29 2.74 -2.47
C ARG A 156 -5.96 1.39 -2.27
N GLU A 157 -5.32 0.50 -1.55
CA GLU A 157 -5.90 -0.80 -1.18
C GLU A 157 -7.29 -0.62 -0.56
N GLY A 158 -8.25 -1.51 -0.90
CA GLY A 158 -9.66 -1.41 -0.52
C GLY A 158 -10.47 -0.40 -1.34
N ARG A 159 -9.84 0.35 -2.27
CA ARG A 159 -10.48 1.34 -3.14
C ARG A 159 -9.83 1.45 -4.53
N ALA A 160 -8.99 0.50 -4.90
CA ALA A 160 -8.13 0.63 -6.08
C ALA A 160 -8.90 0.56 -7.39
N VAL A 161 -9.99 -0.21 -7.48
CA VAL A 161 -10.87 -0.21 -8.66
C VAL A 161 -11.43 1.20 -8.90
N PHE A 162 -11.95 1.84 -7.86
CA PHE A 162 -12.45 3.22 -7.96
C PHE A 162 -11.34 4.20 -8.36
N ASP A 163 -10.17 4.11 -7.71
CA ASP A 163 -9.04 5.01 -7.96
C ASP A 163 -8.46 4.83 -9.38
N PHE A 164 -8.51 3.61 -9.94
CA PHE A 164 -8.10 3.37 -11.31
C PHE A 164 -9.06 3.98 -12.33
N MET A 165 -10.37 3.86 -12.08
CA MET A 165 -11.40 4.36 -12.99
C MET A 165 -11.63 5.87 -12.86
N ASN A 166 -11.26 6.47 -11.71
CA ASN A 166 -11.43 7.89 -11.40
C ASN A 166 -10.12 8.48 -10.83
N PRO A 167 -9.01 8.44 -11.57
CA PRO A 167 -7.72 8.89 -11.05
C PRO A 167 -7.63 10.42 -11.01
N ASP A 168 -6.96 10.98 -10.00
CA ASP A 168 -6.65 12.41 -9.96
C ASP A 168 -5.73 12.82 -11.15
N ARG A 169 -4.93 11.92 -11.67
CA ARG A 169 -4.03 12.06 -12.82
C ARG A 169 -3.52 10.72 -13.33
N ILE A 170 -3.13 10.69 -14.60
CA ILE A 170 -2.37 9.60 -15.21
C ILE A 170 -0.98 10.15 -15.57
N VAL A 171 0.08 9.46 -15.18
CA VAL A 171 1.45 9.85 -15.50
C VAL A 171 2.02 8.88 -16.53
N ILE A 172 2.50 9.40 -17.65
CA ILE A 172 3.11 8.64 -18.74
C ILE A 172 4.56 9.10 -18.88
N GLY A 173 5.49 8.25 -18.48
CA GLY A 173 6.92 8.51 -18.54
C GLY A 173 7.56 7.87 -19.77
N THR A 174 7.72 8.62 -20.85
CA THR A 174 8.39 8.15 -22.07
C THR A 174 9.07 9.30 -22.81
N ALA A 175 10.17 9.03 -23.47
CA ALA A 175 10.85 9.97 -24.36
C ALA A 175 10.40 9.85 -25.83
N ASP A 176 9.52 8.90 -26.14
CA ASP A 176 9.12 8.56 -27.52
C ASP A 176 7.64 8.88 -27.76
N ALA A 177 7.37 9.72 -28.77
CA ALA A 177 6.03 10.17 -29.11
C ALA A 177 5.09 9.01 -29.53
N ARG A 178 5.59 8.00 -30.26
CA ARG A 178 4.78 6.83 -30.65
C ARG A 178 4.34 6.03 -29.43
N THR A 179 5.22 5.89 -28.44
CA THR A 179 4.91 5.26 -27.14
C THR A 179 3.86 6.06 -26.37
N ALA A 180 3.99 7.40 -26.34
CA ALA A 180 3.00 8.26 -25.71
C ALA A 180 1.62 8.09 -26.37
N ASP A 181 1.52 8.09 -27.70
CA ASP A 181 0.26 7.90 -28.42
C ASP A 181 -0.41 6.55 -28.11
N VAL A 182 0.37 5.46 -28.00
CA VAL A 182 -0.14 4.15 -27.58
C VAL A 182 -0.71 4.22 -26.17
N MET A 183 0.01 4.84 -25.22
CA MET A 183 -0.43 4.98 -23.84
C MET A 183 -1.66 5.87 -23.70
N HIS A 184 -1.75 6.98 -24.43
CA HIS A 184 -2.95 7.82 -24.49
C HIS A 184 -4.16 7.03 -24.99
N SER A 185 -3.97 6.22 -26.06
CA SER A 185 -5.02 5.37 -26.61
C SER A 185 -5.45 4.26 -25.63
N LEU A 186 -4.53 3.74 -24.82
CA LEU A 186 -4.82 2.72 -23.81
C LEU A 186 -5.76 3.25 -22.72
N TYR A 187 -5.57 4.51 -22.30
CA TYR A 187 -6.39 5.17 -21.28
C TYR A 187 -7.58 5.94 -21.86
N ALA A 188 -7.85 5.82 -23.17
CA ALA A 188 -9.04 6.42 -23.77
C ALA A 188 -10.32 5.90 -23.08
N GLY A 189 -11.13 6.81 -22.58
CA GLY A 189 -12.34 6.49 -21.79
C GLY A 189 -12.19 6.70 -20.30
N ILE A 190 -10.99 7.04 -19.79
CA ILE A 190 -10.79 7.55 -18.42
C ILE A 190 -10.64 9.07 -18.49
N GLU A 191 -11.53 9.76 -17.81
CA GLU A 191 -11.50 11.23 -17.74
C GLU A 191 -10.58 11.69 -16.62
N ALA A 192 -9.31 11.95 -16.97
CA ALA A 192 -8.32 12.49 -16.03
C ALA A 192 -7.24 13.29 -16.76
N PRO A 193 -6.60 14.26 -16.11
CA PRO A 193 -5.41 14.92 -16.65
C PRO A 193 -4.31 13.88 -16.90
N ILE A 194 -3.73 13.90 -18.10
CA ILE A 194 -2.55 13.10 -18.44
C ILE A 194 -1.32 14.00 -18.37
N LEU A 195 -0.29 13.53 -17.69
CA LEU A 195 0.99 14.20 -17.57
C LEU A 195 2.07 13.38 -18.27
N ASP A 196 2.54 13.87 -19.43
CA ASP A 196 3.65 13.30 -20.16
C ASP A 196 4.98 13.85 -19.62
N VAL A 197 5.91 12.97 -19.27
CA VAL A 197 7.22 13.32 -18.71
C VAL A 197 8.29 12.31 -19.14
N GLU A 198 9.54 12.56 -18.86
CA GLU A 198 10.62 11.57 -18.97
C GLU A 198 10.41 10.40 -17.99
N PRO A 199 10.85 9.17 -18.32
CA PRO A 199 10.64 8.00 -17.46
C PRO A 199 11.16 8.19 -16.03
N THR A 200 12.35 8.74 -15.88
CA THR A 200 12.96 8.99 -14.55
C THR A 200 12.16 10.01 -13.74
N ALA A 201 11.55 11.00 -14.39
CA ALA A 201 10.66 11.94 -13.72
C ALA A 201 9.37 11.25 -13.25
N ALA A 202 8.80 10.33 -14.04
CA ALA A 202 7.63 9.56 -13.65
C ALA A 202 7.89 8.66 -12.43
N GLU A 203 9.08 8.01 -12.38
CA GLU A 203 9.54 7.23 -11.23
C GLU A 203 9.68 8.12 -9.98
N MET A 204 10.29 9.30 -10.12
CA MET A 204 10.43 10.28 -9.03
C MET A 204 9.07 10.81 -8.54
N ILE A 205 8.12 11.06 -9.44
CA ILE A 205 6.75 11.50 -9.07
C ILE A 205 6.10 10.48 -8.13
N LYS A 206 6.26 9.18 -8.39
CA LYS A 206 5.69 8.14 -7.52
C LYS A 206 6.31 8.16 -6.12
N TYR A 207 7.63 8.11 -6.02
CA TYR A 207 8.33 8.13 -4.72
C TYR A 207 8.03 9.41 -3.94
N THR A 208 8.12 10.56 -4.61
CA THR A 208 7.89 11.88 -3.98
C THR A 208 6.45 12.01 -3.49
N SER A 209 5.47 11.53 -4.28
CA SER A 209 4.05 11.55 -3.85
C SER A 209 3.85 10.75 -2.57
N ASN A 210 4.38 9.52 -2.49
CA ASN A 210 4.25 8.68 -1.30
C ASN A 210 5.00 9.28 -0.09
N ALA A 211 6.21 9.81 -0.31
CA ALA A 211 6.99 10.45 0.75
C ALA A 211 6.29 11.71 1.29
N LEU A 212 5.69 12.53 0.42
CA LEU A 212 4.95 13.73 0.85
C LEU A 212 3.70 13.37 1.66
N LEU A 213 2.95 12.32 1.26
CA LEU A 213 1.79 11.85 2.03
C LEU A 213 2.22 11.33 3.41
N ALA A 214 3.29 10.54 3.47
CA ALA A 214 3.88 10.08 4.73
C ALA A 214 4.37 11.25 5.60
N ALA A 215 4.98 12.28 4.99
CA ALA A 215 5.41 13.49 5.67
C ALA A 215 4.25 14.23 6.33
N LYS A 216 3.11 14.37 5.66
CA LYS A 216 1.90 15.02 6.22
C LYS A 216 1.40 14.28 7.47
N ILE A 217 1.39 12.95 7.45
CA ILE A 217 1.00 12.13 8.61
C ILE A 217 2.00 12.30 9.76
N SER A 218 3.31 12.20 9.48
CA SER A 218 4.34 12.37 10.52
C SER A 218 4.34 13.80 11.09
N PHE A 219 4.13 14.82 10.25
CA PHE A 219 3.97 16.20 10.71
C PHE A 219 2.77 16.35 11.64
N ALA A 220 1.60 15.80 11.26
CA ALA A 220 0.42 15.80 12.11
C ALA A 220 0.66 15.08 13.44
N ASN A 221 1.40 13.97 13.41
CA ASN A 221 1.78 13.22 14.62
C ASN A 221 2.71 14.02 15.53
N GLU A 222 3.75 14.65 14.99
CA GLU A 222 4.69 15.46 15.78
C GLU A 222 3.99 16.64 16.45
N ILE A 223 3.19 17.38 15.69
CA ILE A 223 2.37 18.49 16.24
C ILE A 223 1.33 17.96 17.23
N GLY A 224 0.69 16.81 16.94
CA GLY A 224 -0.26 16.17 17.83
C GLY A 224 0.36 15.74 19.16
N ASN A 225 1.59 15.27 19.13
CA ASN A 225 2.34 14.95 20.36
C ASN A 225 2.59 16.19 21.24
N LEU A 226 2.81 17.36 20.63
CA LEU A 226 2.90 18.62 21.35
C LEU A 226 1.50 19.06 21.86
N CYS A 227 0.50 19.05 20.98
CA CYS A 227 -0.88 19.43 21.31
C CYS A 227 -1.40 18.65 22.53
N LYS A 228 -1.17 17.33 22.58
CA LYS A 228 -1.51 16.50 23.72
C LYS A 228 -0.92 17.01 25.04
N LYS A 229 0.35 17.44 25.04
CA LYS A 229 1.04 17.93 26.24
C LYS A 229 0.53 19.30 26.73
N ILE A 230 0.08 20.15 25.80
CA ILE A 230 -0.43 21.48 26.13
C ILE A 230 -1.95 21.55 26.25
N GLY A 231 -2.66 20.42 26.13
CA GLY A 231 -4.11 20.32 26.28
C GLY A 231 -4.91 20.90 25.11
N VAL A 232 -4.39 20.78 23.88
CA VAL A 232 -5.05 21.23 22.63
C VAL A 232 -5.39 20.02 21.79
N ASP A 233 -6.57 20.00 21.16
CA ASP A 233 -6.92 18.96 20.18
C ASP A 233 -6.21 19.22 18.83
N VAL A 234 -5.35 18.30 18.42
CA VAL A 234 -4.60 18.40 17.17
C VAL A 234 -5.52 18.48 15.94
N TYR A 235 -6.70 17.86 15.99
CA TYR A 235 -7.62 17.87 14.86
C TYR A 235 -8.26 19.24 14.63
N GLU A 236 -8.47 20.04 15.70
CA GLU A 236 -8.86 21.44 15.56
C GLU A 236 -7.74 22.25 14.90
N VAL A 237 -6.49 22.02 15.30
CA VAL A 237 -5.32 22.67 14.72
C VAL A 237 -5.17 22.28 13.24
N MET A 238 -5.19 20.97 12.92
CA MET A 238 -5.03 20.47 11.56
C MET A 238 -6.19 20.84 10.65
N LYS A 239 -7.40 20.96 11.18
CA LYS A 239 -8.55 21.51 10.45
C LYS A 239 -8.27 22.96 10.02
N GLY A 240 -7.80 23.81 10.93
CA GLY A 240 -7.45 25.21 10.63
C GLY A 240 -6.32 25.29 9.60
N VAL A 241 -5.25 24.52 9.78
CA VAL A 241 -4.11 24.44 8.84
C VAL A 241 -4.57 23.95 7.46
N GLY A 242 -5.40 22.91 7.40
CA GLY A 242 -5.90 22.32 6.16
C GLY A 242 -6.90 23.22 5.38
N MET A 243 -7.47 24.26 5.99
CA MET A 243 -8.32 25.25 5.29
C MET A 243 -7.52 26.12 4.31
N ASP A 244 -6.20 26.24 4.47
CA ASP A 244 -5.36 26.89 3.48
C ASP A 244 -5.27 25.99 2.23
N SER A 245 -5.72 26.51 1.08
CA SER A 245 -5.74 25.78 -0.21
C SER A 245 -4.37 25.28 -0.64
N ARG A 246 -3.29 25.92 -0.21
CA ARG A 246 -1.90 25.51 -0.47
C ARG A 246 -1.51 24.23 0.29
N VAL A 247 -2.19 23.94 1.42
CA VAL A 247 -1.92 22.81 2.30
C VAL A 247 -2.82 21.63 2.01
N SER A 248 -4.11 21.82 1.83
CA SER A 248 -5.17 20.81 1.71
C SER A 248 -5.40 20.00 3.01
N PRO A 249 -6.65 19.72 3.40
CA PRO A 249 -6.96 18.98 4.64
C PRO A 249 -6.65 17.48 4.57
N LYS A 250 -6.39 16.93 3.36
CA LYS A 250 -6.14 15.50 3.18
C LYS A 250 -4.80 15.09 3.80
N PHE A 251 -4.76 13.93 4.46
CA PHE A 251 -3.56 13.35 5.10
C PHE A 251 -2.99 14.14 6.30
N LEU A 252 -3.79 14.98 6.95
CA LEU A 252 -3.41 15.70 8.17
C LEU A 252 -4.00 15.04 9.44
N ASN A 253 -4.15 13.72 9.42
CA ASN A 253 -4.66 12.97 10.57
C ASN A 253 -3.51 12.46 11.43
N ALA A 254 -3.53 12.79 12.72
CA ALA A 254 -2.62 12.24 13.71
C ALA A 254 -3.16 10.90 14.25
N GLY A 255 -2.27 10.00 14.69
CA GLY A 255 -2.67 8.71 15.23
C GLY A 255 -1.47 7.81 15.54
N ALA A 256 -1.69 6.49 15.52
CA ALA A 256 -0.68 5.47 15.83
C ALA A 256 0.45 5.33 14.78
N GLY A 257 0.44 6.15 13.73
CA GLY A 257 1.39 6.11 12.63
C GLY A 257 0.83 5.42 11.37
N PHE A 258 1.60 5.49 10.29
CA PHE A 258 1.28 4.84 9.03
C PHE A 258 2.00 3.49 8.90
N GLY A 259 1.35 2.57 8.20
CA GLY A 259 1.86 1.27 7.80
C GLY A 259 1.59 1.01 6.32
N GLY A 260 1.39 -0.26 5.99
CA GLY A 260 1.11 -0.73 4.64
C GLY A 260 2.36 -0.95 3.79
N SER A 261 2.15 -1.55 2.63
CA SER A 261 3.21 -1.97 1.72
C SER A 261 3.93 -0.83 0.99
N CYS A 262 3.44 0.42 1.08
CA CYS A 262 3.92 1.52 0.25
C CYS A 262 4.74 2.55 1.05
N PHE A 263 4.13 3.27 2.00
CA PHE A 263 4.78 4.42 2.63
C PHE A 263 6.10 4.10 3.33
N PRO A 264 6.18 3.10 4.24
CA PRO A 264 7.44 2.81 4.92
C PRO A 264 8.56 2.44 3.96
N LYS A 265 8.25 1.55 3.01
CA LYS A 265 9.19 1.06 2.01
C LYS A 265 9.67 2.18 1.07
N ASP A 266 8.75 2.99 0.54
CA ASP A 266 9.08 3.99 -0.48
C ASP A 266 9.83 5.19 0.12
N VAL A 267 9.52 5.60 1.36
CA VAL A 267 10.28 6.62 2.09
C VAL A 267 11.70 6.13 2.36
N ALA A 268 11.86 4.88 2.82
CA ALA A 268 13.18 4.27 3.06
C ALA A 268 14.00 4.15 1.76
N ALA A 269 13.37 3.70 0.67
CA ALA A 269 14.03 3.58 -0.63
C ALA A 269 14.46 4.95 -1.19
N LEU A 270 13.62 5.99 -1.06
CA LEU A 270 13.98 7.35 -1.47
C LEU A 270 15.12 7.90 -0.62
N ALA A 271 15.14 7.63 0.68
CA ALA A 271 16.25 8.01 1.55
C ALA A 271 17.57 7.30 1.15
N ASP A 272 17.52 6.01 0.79
CA ASP A 272 18.66 5.26 0.28
C ASP A 272 19.19 5.85 -1.04
N ILE A 273 18.30 6.22 -1.97
CA ILE A 273 18.67 6.87 -3.24
C ILE A 273 19.43 8.17 -2.97
N ILE A 274 18.93 9.01 -2.04
CA ILE A 274 19.61 10.27 -1.66
C ILE A 274 21.00 9.99 -1.10
N ARG A 275 21.18 8.95 -0.26
CA ARG A 275 22.50 8.57 0.28
C ARG A 275 23.46 8.09 -0.80
N LYS A 276 22.96 7.38 -1.82
CA LYS A 276 23.76 6.91 -2.96
C LYS A 276 24.27 8.04 -3.85
N GLU A 277 23.63 9.20 -3.79
CA GLU A 277 24.06 10.45 -4.46
C GLU A 277 24.88 11.35 -3.54
N ASP A 278 25.47 10.79 -2.46
CA ASP A 278 26.30 11.51 -1.47
C ASP A 278 25.57 12.69 -0.79
N LEU A 279 24.23 12.61 -0.67
CA LEU A 279 23.38 13.58 0.01
C LEU A 279 22.82 13.00 1.31
N GLU A 280 22.45 13.86 2.26
CA GLU A 280 21.86 13.45 3.53
C GLU A 280 20.32 13.55 3.48
N PRO A 281 19.56 12.45 3.69
CA PRO A 281 18.09 12.45 3.63
C PRO A 281 17.46 12.89 4.97
N ILE A 282 17.84 14.04 5.51
CA ILE A 282 17.46 14.52 6.85
C ILE A 282 15.95 14.46 7.07
N PHE A 283 15.18 14.97 6.11
CA PHE A 283 13.73 15.06 6.24
C PHE A 283 13.05 13.69 6.17
N LEU A 284 13.50 12.81 5.27
CA LEU A 284 12.93 11.47 5.11
C LEU A 284 13.23 10.59 6.34
N ASP A 285 14.43 10.70 6.90
CA ASP A 285 14.77 10.01 8.15
C ASP A 285 13.94 10.53 9.33
N ALA A 286 13.66 11.83 9.39
CA ALA A 286 12.78 12.41 10.40
C ALA A 286 11.34 11.87 10.28
N ILE A 287 10.79 11.73 9.07
CA ILE A 287 9.47 11.14 8.82
C ILE A 287 9.37 9.74 9.43
N LEU A 288 10.33 8.87 9.10
CA LEU A 288 10.37 7.49 9.60
C LEU A 288 10.57 7.45 11.12
N LYS A 289 11.43 8.30 11.66
CA LYS A 289 11.67 8.40 13.10
C LYS A 289 10.41 8.76 13.88
N VAL A 290 9.69 9.79 13.44
CA VAL A 290 8.41 10.19 14.07
C VAL A 290 7.41 9.05 13.99
N ASN A 291 7.26 8.42 12.83
CA ASN A 291 6.34 7.31 12.63
C ASN A 291 6.63 6.13 13.57
N ASN A 292 7.91 5.78 13.73
CA ASN A 292 8.33 4.66 14.58
C ASN A 292 8.20 4.95 16.08
N GLN A 293 8.05 6.22 16.48
CA GLN A 293 7.82 6.59 17.88
C GLN A 293 6.35 6.47 18.29
N GLN A 294 5.39 6.47 17.37
CA GLN A 294 3.96 6.46 17.70
C GLN A 294 3.52 5.18 18.45
N PRO A 295 3.91 3.96 18.05
CA PRO A 295 3.61 2.76 18.84
C PRO A 295 4.12 2.82 20.29
N LEU A 296 5.32 3.37 20.50
CA LEU A 296 5.87 3.54 21.85
C LEU A 296 5.03 4.49 22.71
N ARG A 297 4.47 5.54 22.09
CA ARG A 297 3.58 6.47 22.79
C ARG A 297 2.25 5.83 23.17
N MET A 298 1.68 4.96 22.33
CA MET A 298 0.49 4.18 22.66
C MET A 298 0.70 3.38 23.94
N ILE A 299 1.84 2.71 24.04
CA ILE A 299 2.23 1.93 25.22
C ILE A 299 2.44 2.84 26.45
N ALA A 300 3.17 3.94 26.29
CA ALA A 300 3.43 4.87 27.39
C ALA A 300 2.13 5.45 27.99
N LEU A 301 1.18 5.87 27.16
CA LEU A 301 -0.13 6.36 27.63
C LEU A 301 -0.92 5.28 28.37
N LEU A 302 -0.85 4.03 27.92
CA LEU A 302 -1.48 2.93 28.62
C LEU A 302 -0.82 2.68 29.98
N GLU A 303 0.52 2.71 30.06
CA GLU A 303 1.26 2.57 31.34
C GLU A 303 0.96 3.70 32.31
N GLU A 304 0.79 4.93 31.83
CA GLU A 304 0.37 6.06 32.65
C GLU A 304 -0.99 5.80 33.34
N LYS A 305 -1.93 5.11 32.66
CA LYS A 305 -3.26 4.80 33.19
C LYS A 305 -3.29 3.61 34.14
N ILE A 306 -2.56 2.55 33.84
CA ILE A 306 -2.72 1.28 34.53
C ILE A 306 -1.45 0.83 35.29
N GLY A 307 -0.36 1.56 35.18
CA GLY A 307 0.94 1.17 35.74
C GLY A 307 1.57 0.01 34.96
N SER A 308 2.38 -0.82 35.64
CA SER A 308 3.08 -1.93 34.99
C SER A 308 2.17 -2.81 34.16
N LEU A 309 2.60 -3.13 32.95
CA LEU A 309 1.88 -3.99 32.00
C LEU A 309 2.08 -5.49 32.29
N SER A 310 3.04 -5.85 33.13
CA SER A 310 3.36 -7.26 33.45
C SER A 310 2.14 -8.03 33.93
N ARG A 311 1.84 -9.17 33.28
CA ARG A 311 0.72 -10.08 33.50
C ARG A 311 -0.68 -9.49 33.26
N LYS A 312 -0.78 -8.27 32.73
CA LYS A 312 -2.07 -7.64 32.39
C LYS A 312 -2.61 -8.14 31.05
N ARG A 313 -3.92 -8.29 30.96
CA ARG A 313 -4.65 -8.57 29.70
C ARG A 313 -4.87 -7.26 28.98
N ILE A 314 -4.32 -7.11 27.79
CA ILE A 314 -4.43 -5.90 26.98
C ILE A 314 -5.14 -6.25 25.66
N ALA A 315 -6.32 -5.71 25.48
CA ALA A 315 -7.05 -5.82 24.20
C ALA A 315 -6.33 -4.98 23.14
N VAL A 316 -6.07 -5.57 21.97
CA VAL A 316 -5.55 -4.88 20.78
C VAL A 316 -6.57 -5.02 19.68
N LEU A 317 -7.30 -3.94 19.41
CA LEU A 317 -8.35 -3.88 18.38
C LEU A 317 -7.84 -3.27 17.09
N GLY A 318 -7.81 -4.09 16.05
CA GLY A 318 -7.26 -3.72 14.75
C GLY A 318 -5.82 -4.17 14.57
N LEU A 319 -5.59 -5.02 13.57
CA LEU A 319 -4.30 -5.65 13.25
C LEU A 319 -3.86 -5.35 11.83
N ALA A 320 -4.81 -5.14 10.89
CA ALA A 320 -4.52 -4.62 9.58
C ALA A 320 -3.93 -3.19 9.69
N PHE A 321 -3.13 -2.77 8.70
CA PHE A 321 -2.50 -1.44 8.71
C PHE A 321 -3.52 -0.29 8.56
N LYS A 322 -4.70 -0.58 8.02
CA LYS A 322 -5.89 0.30 7.92
C LYS A 322 -7.15 -0.55 7.78
N ASP A 323 -8.33 0.09 7.75
CA ASP A 323 -9.62 -0.57 7.48
C ASP A 323 -9.74 -1.10 6.03
N ASN A 324 -10.73 -1.95 5.81
CA ASN A 324 -11.08 -2.52 4.50
C ASN A 324 -9.92 -3.25 3.78
N THR A 325 -9.06 -3.93 4.54
CA THR A 325 -8.00 -4.82 4.02
C THR A 325 -7.60 -5.85 5.09
N ASP A 326 -7.07 -6.98 4.64
CA ASP A 326 -6.43 -8.01 5.48
C ASP A 326 -4.90 -7.84 5.57
N ASP A 327 -4.35 -6.78 4.95
CA ASP A 327 -2.92 -6.54 4.87
C ASP A 327 -2.33 -6.06 6.20
N ILE A 328 -1.41 -6.87 6.75
CA ILE A 328 -0.68 -6.58 8.00
C ILE A 328 0.71 -5.99 7.78
N ARG A 329 1.16 -5.83 6.52
CA ARG A 329 2.52 -5.34 6.22
C ARG A 329 2.75 -3.98 6.86
N GLU A 330 3.83 -3.87 7.66
CA GLU A 330 4.16 -2.64 8.40
C GLU A 330 3.02 -2.09 9.26
N SER A 331 2.06 -2.93 9.66
CA SER A 331 1.01 -2.53 10.60
C SER A 331 1.63 -2.03 11.90
N ARG A 332 1.14 -0.91 12.41
CA ARG A 332 1.60 -0.34 13.69
C ARG A 332 1.19 -1.20 14.90
N SER A 333 0.31 -2.16 14.70
CA SER A 333 -0.04 -3.16 15.72
C SER A 333 1.09 -4.15 15.99
N ILE A 334 1.93 -4.45 14.99
CA ILE A 334 3.06 -5.38 15.14
C ILE A 334 4.00 -4.92 16.26
N PRO A 335 4.64 -3.73 16.19
CA PRO A 335 5.54 -3.29 17.25
C PRO A 335 4.82 -3.09 18.60
N VAL A 336 3.53 -2.75 18.61
CA VAL A 336 2.74 -2.66 19.84
C VAL A 336 2.62 -4.04 20.50
N ILE A 337 2.24 -5.07 19.76
CA ILE A 337 2.11 -6.45 20.29
C ILE A 337 3.45 -6.98 20.78
N GLU A 338 4.52 -6.77 20.02
CA GLU A 338 5.88 -7.18 20.39
C GLU A 338 6.33 -6.53 21.72
N ILE A 339 6.07 -5.22 21.90
CA ILE A 339 6.42 -4.49 23.12
C ILE A 339 5.58 -5.01 24.29
N LEU A 340 4.28 -5.24 24.13
CA LEU A 340 3.41 -5.81 25.15
C LEU A 340 3.92 -7.17 25.61
N LEU A 341 4.28 -8.06 24.69
CA LEU A 341 4.87 -9.37 24.98
C LEU A 341 6.20 -9.24 25.73
N ALA A 342 7.07 -8.33 25.30
CA ALA A 342 8.36 -8.08 25.93
C ALA A 342 8.22 -7.56 27.36
N TYR A 343 7.16 -6.79 27.65
CA TYR A 343 6.84 -6.31 28.99
C TYR A 343 6.10 -7.36 29.86
N GLY A 344 5.87 -8.56 29.31
CA GLY A 344 5.20 -9.67 30.00
C GLY A 344 3.69 -9.47 30.14
N ALA A 345 3.09 -8.61 29.33
CA ALA A 345 1.64 -8.51 29.17
C ALA A 345 1.08 -9.69 28.37
N LYS A 346 -0.25 -9.84 28.38
CA LYS A 346 -1.00 -10.80 27.59
C LYS A 346 -1.83 -10.04 26.55
N PRO A 347 -1.32 -9.81 25.32
CA PRO A 347 -2.10 -9.20 24.25
C PRO A 347 -3.24 -10.13 23.82
N ILE A 348 -4.46 -9.60 23.78
CA ILE A 348 -5.66 -10.27 23.26
C ILE A 348 -6.07 -9.50 22.02
N CYS A 349 -5.86 -10.10 20.86
CA CYS A 349 -5.89 -9.44 19.58
C CYS A 349 -7.17 -9.78 18.81
N TYR A 350 -7.78 -8.77 18.20
CA TYR A 350 -8.92 -8.95 17.32
C TYR A 350 -8.84 -8.00 16.12
N ASP A 351 -9.15 -8.54 14.95
CA ASP A 351 -9.36 -7.80 13.71
C ASP A 351 -10.39 -8.54 12.85
N PRO A 352 -11.32 -7.85 12.19
CA PRO A 352 -12.33 -8.49 11.34
C PRO A 352 -11.77 -9.34 10.18
N MET A 353 -10.57 -9.00 9.68
CA MET A 353 -10.02 -9.62 8.47
C MET A 353 -8.58 -10.12 8.64
N ALA A 354 -7.79 -9.54 9.52
CA ALA A 354 -6.33 -9.74 9.57
C ALA A 354 -5.85 -10.66 10.71
N SER A 355 -6.77 -11.20 11.54
CA SER A 355 -6.41 -12.03 12.71
C SER A 355 -5.57 -13.25 12.33
N ASP A 356 -5.96 -14.00 11.29
CA ASP A 356 -5.24 -15.21 10.85
C ASP A 356 -3.83 -14.91 10.34
N ALA A 357 -3.67 -13.79 9.62
CA ALA A 357 -2.36 -13.36 9.11
C ALA A 357 -1.43 -12.94 10.25
N MET A 358 -1.96 -12.17 11.21
CA MET A 358 -1.21 -11.71 12.37
C MET A 358 -0.84 -12.87 13.31
N GLN A 359 -1.73 -13.84 13.50
CA GLN A 359 -1.45 -15.04 14.30
C GLN A 359 -0.28 -15.86 13.76
N LYS A 360 -0.16 -15.97 12.44
CA LYS A 360 1.00 -16.64 11.81
C LYS A 360 2.31 -15.88 12.05
N LEU A 361 2.26 -14.55 12.10
CA LEU A 361 3.43 -13.70 12.33
C LEU A 361 3.83 -13.64 13.81
N LEU A 362 2.85 -13.45 14.71
CA LEU A 362 3.06 -13.28 16.15
C LEU A 362 2.26 -14.31 16.97
N PRO A 363 2.61 -15.61 16.91
CA PRO A 363 1.83 -16.70 17.52
C PRO A 363 1.83 -16.68 19.05
N ALA A 364 2.64 -15.83 19.69
CA ALA A 364 2.72 -15.70 21.14
C ALA A 364 1.58 -14.86 21.75
N ALA A 365 0.83 -14.10 20.95
CA ALA A 365 -0.35 -13.37 21.36
C ALA A 365 -1.60 -14.27 21.30
N GLU A 366 -2.63 -13.91 22.04
CA GLU A 366 -3.95 -14.57 21.98
C GLU A 366 -4.80 -13.90 20.88
N TYR A 367 -5.50 -14.69 20.08
CA TYR A 367 -6.38 -14.18 19.02
C TYR A 367 -7.80 -14.70 19.26
N VAL A 368 -8.76 -13.79 19.15
CA VAL A 368 -10.18 -14.06 19.45
C VAL A 368 -11.07 -13.70 18.28
N SER A 369 -12.34 -14.14 18.31
CA SER A 369 -13.26 -14.03 17.18
C SER A 369 -14.13 -12.77 17.21
N SER A 370 -14.05 -11.96 18.28
CA SER A 370 -14.83 -10.73 18.42
C SER A 370 -14.13 -9.69 19.30
N ALA A 371 -14.48 -8.41 19.11
CA ALA A 371 -14.04 -7.33 19.98
C ALA A 371 -14.50 -7.53 21.44
N ALA A 372 -15.72 -8.06 21.64
CA ALA A 372 -16.26 -8.35 22.97
C ALA A 372 -15.40 -9.38 23.74
N GLU A 373 -14.95 -10.44 23.07
CA GLU A 373 -14.03 -11.42 23.67
C GLU A 373 -12.68 -10.79 24.03
N ALA A 374 -12.14 -9.91 23.17
CA ALA A 374 -10.88 -9.21 23.44
C ALA A 374 -11.01 -8.29 24.67
N LEU A 375 -12.14 -7.60 24.79
CA LEU A 375 -12.41 -6.64 25.86
C LEU A 375 -12.77 -7.32 27.20
N THR A 376 -13.25 -8.58 27.18
CA THR A 376 -13.65 -9.29 28.42
C THR A 376 -12.47 -9.42 29.39
N ASP A 377 -12.66 -8.90 30.62
CA ASP A 377 -11.65 -8.88 31.70
C ASP A 377 -10.33 -8.18 31.31
N ALA A 378 -10.31 -7.35 30.26
CA ALA A 378 -9.13 -6.61 29.86
C ALA A 378 -8.76 -5.52 30.88
N ASP A 379 -7.48 -5.43 31.23
CA ASP A 379 -6.92 -4.37 32.08
C ASP A 379 -6.69 -3.06 31.29
N GLY A 380 -6.67 -3.11 29.96
CA GLY A 380 -6.54 -1.97 29.07
C GLY A 380 -6.86 -2.33 27.62
N CYS A 381 -7.10 -1.32 26.79
CA CYS A 381 -7.39 -1.48 25.36
C CYS A 381 -6.62 -0.48 24.51
N LEU A 382 -6.09 -0.94 23.39
CA LEU A 382 -5.44 -0.14 22.35
C LEU A 382 -6.22 -0.31 21.04
N VAL A 383 -6.75 0.79 20.48
CA VAL A 383 -7.42 0.80 19.18
C VAL A 383 -6.42 1.24 18.12
N MET A 384 -6.07 0.30 17.23
CA MET A 384 -4.96 0.46 16.28
C MET A 384 -5.39 0.66 14.84
N THR A 385 -6.64 0.27 14.49
CA THR A 385 -7.19 0.37 13.13
C THR A 385 -8.59 0.95 13.18
N GLU A 386 -8.94 1.75 12.18
CA GLU A 386 -10.19 2.50 12.09
C GLU A 386 -11.38 1.68 11.55
N TRP A 387 -11.54 0.43 11.99
CA TRP A 387 -12.69 -0.38 11.59
C TRP A 387 -14.02 0.24 12.07
N PRO A 388 -15.03 0.40 11.18
CA PRO A 388 -16.30 1.03 11.55
C PRO A 388 -17.04 0.34 12.70
N GLU A 389 -16.85 -0.96 12.89
CA GLU A 389 -17.46 -1.69 14.01
C GLU A 389 -16.94 -1.24 15.37
N PHE A 390 -15.65 -0.82 15.48
CA PHE A 390 -15.08 -0.38 16.75
C PHE A 390 -15.69 0.93 17.25
N SER A 391 -16.20 1.77 16.36
CA SER A 391 -16.93 2.99 16.74
C SER A 391 -18.30 2.73 17.40
N LYS A 392 -18.74 1.47 17.44
CA LYS A 392 -20.05 1.04 17.98
C LYS A 392 -19.95 0.18 19.23
N LEU A 393 -18.76 0.03 19.81
CA LEU A 393 -18.48 -0.87 20.92
C LEU A 393 -18.78 -0.23 22.31
N ASP A 394 -19.74 0.69 22.42
CA ASP A 394 -20.00 1.43 23.67
C ASP A 394 -20.32 0.50 24.86
N ASP A 395 -21.14 -0.52 24.64
CA ASP A 395 -21.53 -1.50 25.67
C ASP A 395 -20.42 -2.53 25.94
N GLU A 396 -19.68 -2.95 24.93
CA GLU A 396 -18.62 -3.95 25.03
C GLU A 396 -17.44 -3.45 25.88
N PHE A 397 -17.16 -2.14 25.89
CA PHE A 397 -16.15 -1.57 26.79
C PHE A 397 -16.51 -1.71 28.28
N ASN A 398 -17.78 -2.01 28.62
CA ASN A 398 -18.17 -2.33 30.00
C ASN A 398 -17.72 -3.73 30.46
N LEU A 399 -17.33 -4.60 29.54
CA LEU A 399 -16.76 -5.92 29.83
C LEU A 399 -15.33 -5.85 30.37
N MET A 400 -14.67 -4.71 30.22
CA MET A 400 -13.30 -4.50 30.69
C MET A 400 -13.25 -4.46 32.21
N LYS A 401 -12.20 -5.05 32.77
CA LYS A 401 -11.88 -4.95 34.21
C LYS A 401 -11.46 -3.53 34.58
N THR A 402 -10.73 -2.85 33.69
CA THR A 402 -10.31 -1.45 33.87
C THR A 402 -10.52 -0.71 32.53
N ARG A 403 -11.30 0.35 32.58
CA ARG A 403 -11.60 1.16 31.36
C ARG A 403 -10.45 2.11 31.01
N ALA A 404 -9.26 1.54 30.77
CA ALA A 404 -8.10 2.26 30.27
C ALA A 404 -8.00 2.05 28.76
N ILE A 405 -8.56 2.98 27.99
CA ILE A 405 -8.69 2.88 26.55
C ILE A 405 -7.84 3.96 25.91
N ILE A 406 -6.94 3.54 24.99
CA ILE A 406 -6.14 4.45 24.16
C ILE A 406 -6.60 4.30 22.71
N ASP A 407 -7.09 5.39 22.14
CA ASP A 407 -7.52 5.47 20.74
C ASP A 407 -6.38 6.02 19.87
N GLY A 408 -5.88 5.18 18.99
CA GLY A 408 -4.84 5.54 18.02
C GLY A 408 -5.37 6.04 16.68
N ARG A 409 -6.71 6.12 16.48
CA ARG A 409 -7.34 6.40 15.19
C ARG A 409 -8.47 7.44 15.21
N ARG A 410 -8.81 7.94 16.40
CA ARG A 410 -9.93 8.89 16.62
C ARG A 410 -11.27 8.38 16.10
N ILE A 411 -11.59 7.15 16.41
CA ILE A 411 -12.88 6.56 16.01
C ILE A 411 -13.85 6.40 17.18
N LEU A 412 -13.36 6.50 18.41
CA LEU A 412 -14.19 6.35 19.60
C LEU A 412 -14.78 7.70 20.02
N SER A 413 -16.06 7.69 20.38
CA SER A 413 -16.79 8.85 20.91
C SER A 413 -17.13 8.74 22.39
N ILE A 414 -16.46 7.79 23.09
CA ILE A 414 -16.70 7.54 24.52
C ILE A 414 -15.80 8.44 25.40
N PRO A 415 -16.29 8.93 26.55
CA PRO A 415 -15.55 9.88 27.38
C PRO A 415 -14.25 9.32 27.97
N ASP A 416 -14.17 8.00 28.16
CA ASP A 416 -13.03 7.33 28.78
C ASP A 416 -11.89 7.03 27.78
N ALA A 417 -12.15 7.15 26.49
CA ALA A 417 -11.14 6.95 25.49
C ALA A 417 -10.16 8.13 25.45
N GLU A 418 -8.90 7.84 25.61
CA GLU A 418 -7.83 8.81 25.49
C GLU A 418 -7.18 8.70 24.13
N GLY A 419 -7.21 9.79 23.35
CA GLY A 419 -6.52 9.86 22.07
C GLY A 419 -5.02 9.96 22.24
N ILE A 420 -4.26 9.36 21.32
CA ILE A 420 -2.78 9.43 21.33
C ILE A 420 -2.27 10.87 21.17
N CYS A 421 -3.00 11.70 20.42
CA CYS A 421 -2.61 13.07 20.06
C CYS A 421 -3.69 14.14 20.39
N TRP A 422 -4.79 13.76 21.05
CA TRP A 422 -5.91 14.67 21.41
C TRP A 422 -6.49 14.37 22.77
#